data_1d0ea3c1ba648ff6dd9f98e5b8da9c72
#
_entry.id   1d0ea3c1ba648ff6dd9f98e5b8da9c72
#
_cell.length_a   1.000
_cell.length_b   1.000
_cell.length_c   1.000
_cell.angle_alpha   90.00
_cell.angle_beta   90.00
_cell.angle_gamma   90.00
#
_symmetry.space_group_name_H-M   'P 1'
#
loop_
_entity.id
_entity.type
_entity.pdbx_description
1 polymer ?
#
loop_
_entity_poly.entity_id
_entity_poly.type
_entity_poly.pdbx_seq_one_letter_code
_entity_poly.pdbx_strand_id
1 'polypeptide(L)'
;MTERFTRFLDLDLDFFLNDNAYCSESDSGRLGSEYQPWSASKVRHFLEERCSLSPDAPVQGRTVESHDGVFDFWRTLIESGGLRVPFEVIHIDAHPDLWVGGGLYLKSEFLHVDSECGLAMLNRKHVHSGNYLTFAIACGWIASLVWVPLRKHLKGLPKWDGDARSDLIQFKKRKGEGPIQDLPVVERDTGVPFKILPWHKFRTSETFDYIAFSRSPNFTPPESDELIPIVEGYMRQI
;
A
#
# COMPACT_ATOMS: atom_id res chain seq x y z
N MET A 1 -27.12 11.67 -4.58
CA MET A 1 -26.03 10.96 -5.29
C MET A 1 -24.95 10.70 -4.25
N THR A 2 -24.65 9.46 -3.94
CA THR A 2 -23.51 9.09 -3.07
C THR A 2 -22.22 9.47 -3.82
N GLU A 3 -21.46 10.38 -3.27
CA GLU A 3 -20.17 10.81 -3.83
C GLU A 3 -19.25 9.57 -3.90
N ARG A 4 -18.68 9.26 -5.06
CA ARG A 4 -17.75 8.14 -5.26
C ARG A 4 -16.45 8.46 -4.55
N PHE A 5 -15.87 7.49 -3.85
CA PHE A 5 -14.51 7.60 -3.34
C PHE A 5 -13.50 7.74 -4.49
N THR A 6 -12.46 8.52 -4.26
CA THR A 6 -11.27 8.53 -5.13
C THR A 6 -10.64 7.14 -5.10
N ARG A 7 -10.25 6.61 -6.25
CA ARG A 7 -9.63 5.28 -6.39
C ARG A 7 -8.16 5.39 -6.75
N PHE A 8 -7.36 4.79 -5.95
CA PHE A 8 -5.92 4.78 -6.07
C PHE A 8 -5.42 3.38 -6.47
N LEU A 9 -4.62 3.30 -7.53
CA LEU A 9 -3.84 2.12 -7.85
C LEU A 9 -2.45 2.30 -7.27
N ASP A 10 -2.05 1.39 -6.41
CA ASP A 10 -0.78 1.34 -5.73
C ASP A 10 -0.04 0.08 -6.20
N LEU A 11 1.06 0.27 -6.91
CA LEU A 11 1.71 -0.77 -7.70
C LEU A 11 3.19 -0.88 -7.33
N ASP A 12 3.66 -2.09 -7.02
CA ASP A 12 5.09 -2.36 -6.81
C ASP A 12 5.69 -3.15 -7.99
N LEU A 13 6.93 -2.82 -8.36
CA LEU A 13 7.65 -3.51 -9.42
C LEU A 13 7.95 -4.96 -9.07
N ASP A 14 8.13 -5.30 -7.78
CA ASP A 14 8.43 -6.65 -7.32
C ASP A 14 7.28 -7.64 -7.52
N PHE A 15 6.06 -7.13 -7.71
CA PHE A 15 4.91 -7.93 -8.11
C PHE A 15 5.13 -8.62 -9.47
N PHE A 16 5.89 -8.01 -10.35
CA PHE A 16 6.14 -8.55 -11.70
C PHE A 16 7.31 -9.52 -11.77
N LEU A 17 7.54 -10.26 -10.70
CA LEU A 17 8.56 -11.32 -10.65
C LEU A 17 7.94 -12.73 -10.81
N ASN A 18 8.80 -13.71 -10.97
CA ASN A 18 8.42 -15.13 -11.01
C ASN A 18 8.04 -15.68 -9.62
N ASP A 19 8.58 -15.10 -8.55
CA ASP A 19 8.31 -15.47 -7.15
C ASP A 19 8.37 -14.26 -6.22
N ASN A 20 7.79 -14.39 -5.02
CA ASN A 20 7.90 -13.36 -3.98
C ASN A 20 9.34 -13.28 -3.50
N ALA A 21 9.90 -12.10 -3.57
CA ALA A 21 11.23 -11.79 -3.08
C ALA A 21 11.16 -11.18 -1.67
N TYR A 22 12.19 -11.42 -0.89
CA TYR A 22 12.43 -10.69 0.34
C TYR A 22 13.60 -9.73 0.12
N CYS A 23 13.78 -8.77 1.02
CA CYS A 23 14.84 -7.78 0.90
C CYS A 23 16.19 -8.44 0.56
N SER A 24 16.90 -7.87 -0.40
CA SER A 24 18.23 -8.36 -0.78
C SER A 24 19.22 -8.19 0.38
N GLU A 25 19.94 -9.25 0.69
CA GLU A 25 21.10 -9.23 1.60
C GLU A 25 22.43 -8.95 0.84
N SER A 26 22.36 -8.71 -0.48
CA SER A 26 23.56 -8.46 -1.29
C SER A 26 24.09 -7.05 -1.08
N ASP A 27 25.40 -6.88 -1.23
CA ASP A 27 26.08 -5.57 -1.15
C ASP A 27 25.57 -4.58 -2.20
N SER A 28 25.03 -5.06 -3.31
CA SER A 28 24.43 -4.24 -4.36
C SER A 28 23.05 -3.70 -4.00
N GLY A 29 22.39 -4.24 -2.95
CA GLY A 29 21.01 -3.94 -2.63
C GLY A 29 19.99 -4.42 -3.66
N ARG A 30 20.40 -5.25 -4.65
CA ARG A 30 19.53 -5.82 -5.69
C ARG A 30 19.43 -7.34 -5.54
N LEU A 31 18.30 -7.92 -5.96
CA LEU A 31 18.12 -9.37 -5.97
C LEU A 31 19.00 -10.03 -7.03
N GLY A 32 19.27 -11.33 -6.83
CA GLY A 32 19.97 -12.15 -7.79
C GLY A 32 19.10 -12.58 -8.99
N SER A 33 19.74 -13.19 -9.99
CA SER A 33 19.11 -13.61 -11.24
C SER A 33 18.13 -14.80 -11.11
N GLU A 34 18.01 -15.39 -9.95
CA GLU A 34 16.98 -16.39 -9.62
C GLU A 34 15.58 -15.79 -9.63
N TYR A 35 15.47 -14.48 -9.37
CA TYR A 35 14.25 -13.71 -9.50
C TYR A 35 14.16 -13.13 -10.90
N GLN A 36 13.27 -13.68 -11.69
CA GLN A 36 13.10 -13.27 -13.10
C GLN A 36 11.87 -12.38 -13.26
N PRO A 37 12.00 -11.21 -13.90
CA PRO A 37 10.87 -10.36 -14.21
C PRO A 37 9.93 -11.00 -15.24
N TRP A 38 8.68 -10.61 -15.20
CA TRP A 38 7.73 -10.96 -16.24
C TRP A 38 8.18 -10.36 -17.58
N SER A 39 7.74 -10.98 -18.67
CA SER A 39 7.94 -10.38 -19.99
C SER A 39 7.15 -9.07 -20.12
N ALA A 40 7.66 -8.14 -20.90
CA ALA A 40 6.98 -6.87 -21.21
C ALA A 40 5.53 -7.06 -21.70
N SER A 41 5.29 -8.08 -22.53
CA SER A 41 3.95 -8.40 -23.03
C SER A 41 3.00 -8.87 -21.93
N LYS A 42 3.50 -9.65 -20.96
CA LYS A 42 2.69 -10.10 -19.82
C LYS A 42 2.33 -8.95 -18.90
N VAL A 43 3.26 -8.00 -18.66
CA VAL A 43 3.00 -6.78 -17.87
C VAL A 43 1.93 -5.93 -18.56
N ARG A 44 2.09 -5.63 -19.86
CA ARG A 44 1.08 -4.87 -20.62
C ARG A 44 -0.30 -5.52 -20.54
N HIS A 45 -0.38 -6.81 -20.80
CA HIS A 45 -1.63 -7.57 -20.73
C HIS A 45 -2.28 -7.49 -19.34
N PHE A 46 -1.48 -7.55 -18.26
CA PHE A 46 -1.99 -7.40 -16.90
C PHE A 46 -2.53 -5.98 -16.65
N LEU A 47 -1.79 -4.95 -17.02
CA LEU A 47 -2.20 -3.56 -16.83
C LEU A 47 -3.47 -3.21 -17.63
N GLU A 48 -3.56 -3.69 -18.87
CA GLU A 48 -4.70 -3.43 -19.76
C GLU A 48 -5.92 -4.27 -19.38
N GLU A 49 -5.75 -5.59 -19.27
CA GLU A 49 -6.87 -6.52 -19.11
C GLU A 49 -7.32 -6.72 -17.67
N ARG A 50 -6.44 -6.48 -16.70
CA ARG A 50 -6.77 -6.68 -15.28
C ARG A 50 -6.99 -5.36 -14.55
N CYS A 51 -6.21 -4.35 -14.88
CA CYS A 51 -6.32 -3.03 -14.24
C CYS A 51 -7.14 -2.03 -15.06
N SER A 52 -7.55 -2.37 -16.31
CA SER A 52 -8.26 -1.47 -17.24
C SER A 52 -7.49 -0.16 -17.49
N LEU A 53 -6.16 -0.22 -17.52
CA LEU A 53 -5.33 0.91 -17.89
C LEU A 53 -5.17 0.99 -19.42
N SER A 54 -4.95 2.20 -19.93
CA SER A 54 -4.68 2.44 -21.34
C SER A 54 -3.54 3.45 -21.50
N PRO A 55 -2.56 3.19 -22.36
CA PRO A 55 -1.50 4.16 -22.65
C PRO A 55 -2.07 5.40 -23.42
N ASP A 56 -3.20 5.26 -24.09
CA ASP A 56 -3.87 6.38 -24.79
C ASP A 56 -4.60 7.31 -23.80
N ALA A 57 -4.85 6.86 -22.56
CA ALA A 57 -5.50 7.63 -21.51
C ALA A 57 -4.73 7.47 -20.19
N PRO A 58 -3.49 7.99 -20.10
CA PRO A 58 -2.63 7.79 -18.94
C PRO A 58 -3.21 8.45 -17.69
N VAL A 59 -3.15 7.73 -16.58
CA VAL A 59 -3.67 8.15 -15.28
C VAL A 59 -2.63 9.03 -14.57
N GLN A 60 -3.07 10.08 -13.87
CA GLN A 60 -2.17 10.91 -13.04
C GLN A 60 -1.46 10.05 -12.00
N GLY A 61 -0.16 10.25 -11.83
CA GLY A 61 0.56 9.43 -10.87
C GLY A 61 1.99 9.84 -10.62
N ARG A 62 2.65 9.08 -9.77
CA ARG A 62 4.06 9.27 -9.40
C ARG A 62 4.78 7.94 -9.31
N THR A 63 5.98 7.91 -9.90
CA THR A 63 6.96 6.86 -9.63
C THR A 63 7.77 7.23 -8.40
N VAL A 64 7.92 6.27 -7.47
CA VAL A 64 8.73 6.42 -6.25
C VAL A 64 9.82 5.36 -6.22
N GLU A 65 10.89 5.62 -5.50
CA GLU A 65 12.02 4.70 -5.42
C GLU A 65 11.74 3.54 -4.45
N SER A 66 11.21 3.84 -3.27
CA SER A 66 10.81 2.88 -2.24
C SER A 66 9.32 3.01 -1.99
N HIS A 67 8.65 1.91 -1.63
CA HIS A 67 7.18 1.86 -1.51
C HIS A 67 6.62 2.81 -0.45
N ASP A 68 7.35 3.11 0.60
CA ASP A 68 6.95 4.13 1.58
C ASP A 68 6.91 5.57 1.01
N GLY A 69 7.53 5.82 -0.14
CA GLY A 69 7.39 7.07 -0.90
C GLY A 69 5.95 7.32 -1.37
N VAL A 70 5.13 6.27 -1.50
CA VAL A 70 3.70 6.38 -1.79
C VAL A 70 2.97 7.11 -0.68
N PHE A 71 3.33 6.87 0.58
CA PHE A 71 2.78 7.58 1.73
C PHE A 71 3.02 9.10 1.63
N ASP A 72 4.22 9.51 1.25
CA ASP A 72 4.56 10.92 1.06
C ASP A 72 3.84 11.53 -0.14
N PHE A 73 3.63 10.75 -1.18
CA PHE A 73 2.84 11.18 -2.34
C PHE A 73 1.36 11.41 -1.96
N TRP A 74 0.74 10.47 -1.26
CA TRP A 74 -0.63 10.65 -0.75
C TRP A 74 -0.74 11.88 0.15
N ARG A 75 0.19 12.03 1.07
CA ARG A 75 0.25 13.20 1.96
C ARG A 75 0.31 14.51 1.18
N THR A 76 1.17 14.59 0.17
CA THR A 76 1.28 15.78 -0.69
C THR A 76 -0.04 16.10 -1.39
N LEU A 77 -0.71 15.08 -1.94
CA LEU A 77 -2.01 15.25 -2.60
C LEU A 77 -3.11 15.68 -1.62
N ILE A 78 -3.12 15.13 -0.40
CA ILE A 78 -4.09 15.49 0.65
C ILE A 78 -3.87 16.95 1.09
N GLU A 79 -2.63 17.32 1.40
CA GLU A 79 -2.28 18.67 1.83
C GLU A 79 -2.57 19.73 0.77
N SER A 80 -2.42 19.39 -0.51
CA SER A 80 -2.77 20.28 -1.64
C SER A 80 -4.26 20.32 -1.98
N GLY A 81 -5.07 19.48 -1.34
CA GLY A 81 -6.51 19.34 -1.65
C GLY A 81 -6.80 18.54 -2.93
N GLY A 82 -5.80 17.93 -3.54
CA GLY A 82 -5.96 17.09 -4.74
C GLY A 82 -6.54 15.70 -4.44
N LEU A 83 -6.36 15.20 -3.21
CA LEU A 83 -6.87 13.90 -2.77
C LEU A 83 -7.75 14.08 -1.53
N ARG A 84 -9.03 13.69 -1.66
CA ARG A 84 -9.95 13.67 -0.53
C ARG A 84 -9.81 12.37 0.27
N VAL A 85 -9.84 12.48 1.58
CA VAL A 85 -9.86 11.33 2.49
C VAL A 85 -11.28 11.07 2.99
N PRO A 86 -11.66 9.79 3.22
CA PRO A 86 -10.89 8.61 2.87
C PRO A 86 -11.01 8.24 1.38
N PHE A 87 -10.06 7.44 0.85
CA PHE A 87 -10.03 6.97 -0.54
C PHE A 87 -9.85 5.44 -0.61
N GLU A 88 -10.19 4.84 -1.75
CA GLU A 88 -10.02 3.40 -1.99
C GLU A 88 -8.64 3.08 -2.55
N VAL A 89 -8.02 1.99 -2.08
CA VAL A 89 -6.72 1.53 -2.54
C VAL A 89 -6.82 0.11 -3.09
N ILE A 90 -6.32 -0.07 -4.31
CA ILE A 90 -5.98 -1.37 -4.88
C ILE A 90 -4.46 -1.47 -4.83
N HIS A 91 -3.96 -2.31 -3.93
CA HIS A 91 -2.54 -2.53 -3.67
C HIS A 91 -2.09 -3.80 -4.40
N ILE A 92 -1.31 -3.65 -5.45
CA ILE A 92 -0.77 -4.72 -6.29
C ILE A 92 0.71 -4.88 -5.97
N ASP A 93 1.02 -5.88 -5.17
CA ASP A 93 2.32 -6.05 -4.56
C ASP A 93 2.52 -7.50 -4.14
N ALA A 94 3.76 -7.99 -4.19
CA ALA A 94 4.14 -9.27 -3.62
C ALA A 94 3.96 -9.31 -2.09
N HIS A 95 3.99 -8.14 -1.43
CA HIS A 95 3.91 -7.95 0.02
C HIS A 95 2.63 -7.20 0.44
N PRO A 96 2.13 -7.40 1.66
CA PRO A 96 0.91 -6.73 2.11
C PRO A 96 1.14 -5.32 2.66
N ASP A 97 2.37 -4.93 2.97
CA ASP A 97 2.81 -3.65 3.56
C ASP A 97 2.01 -3.18 4.78
N LEU A 98 1.48 -4.16 5.50
CA LEU A 98 0.65 -4.01 6.70
C LEU A 98 1.37 -4.44 7.98
N TRP A 99 2.71 -4.43 7.98
CA TRP A 99 3.47 -4.86 9.14
C TRP A 99 3.26 -3.94 10.36
N VAL A 100 3.02 -4.53 11.53
CA VAL A 100 2.70 -3.80 12.77
C VAL A 100 3.76 -3.95 13.85
N GLY A 101 4.91 -4.60 13.55
CA GLY A 101 5.93 -4.88 14.57
C GLY A 101 5.34 -5.63 15.77
N GLY A 102 6.09 -6.38 16.51
CA GLY A 102 5.80 -7.14 17.72
C GLY A 102 4.45 -7.04 18.48
N GLY A 103 3.34 -6.76 17.80
CA GLY A 103 2.01 -6.71 18.42
C GLY A 103 1.46 -5.30 18.69
N LEU A 104 1.95 -4.28 18.01
CA LEU A 104 1.39 -2.94 18.07
C LEU A 104 0.03 -2.90 17.31
N TYR A 105 -1.05 -2.78 18.05
CA TYR A 105 -2.42 -2.74 17.50
C TYR A 105 -3.20 -1.51 17.92
N LEU A 106 -2.57 -0.60 18.66
CA LEU A 106 -3.22 0.62 19.11
C LEU A 106 -2.99 1.75 18.12
N LYS A 107 -4.07 2.38 17.70
CA LYS A 107 -4.01 3.54 16.80
C LYS A 107 -3.07 4.64 17.33
N SER A 108 -3.06 4.87 18.63
CA SER A 108 -2.20 5.85 19.31
C SER A 108 -0.71 5.50 19.26
N GLU A 109 -0.34 4.26 18.93
CA GLU A 109 1.06 3.84 18.78
C GLU A 109 1.64 4.25 17.43
N PHE A 110 0.77 4.37 16.42
CA PHE A 110 1.12 4.86 15.09
C PHE A 110 1.03 6.38 15.00
N LEU A 111 0.08 6.97 15.75
CA LEU A 111 -0.18 8.38 15.74
C LEU A 111 0.29 8.98 17.06
N HIS A 112 1.39 9.75 17.05
CA HIS A 112 1.68 10.65 18.15
C HIS A 112 0.65 11.76 18.09
N VAL A 113 -0.39 11.62 18.92
CA VAL A 113 -1.40 12.68 19.06
C VAL A 113 -0.79 13.76 19.92
N ASP A 114 -0.28 14.80 19.30
CA ASP A 114 -0.04 16.05 19.98
C ASP A 114 -1.38 16.77 20.09
N SER A 115 -1.87 16.90 21.34
CA SER A 115 -3.23 17.34 21.64
C SER A 115 -3.56 18.78 21.23
N GLU A 116 -2.56 19.57 20.87
CA GLU A 116 -2.76 20.99 20.53
C GLU A 116 -3.05 21.26 19.05
N CYS A 117 -2.70 20.37 18.12
CA CYS A 117 -2.83 20.64 16.67
C CYS A 117 -3.92 19.85 15.97
N GLY A 118 -4.56 18.87 16.60
CA GLY A 118 -5.61 18.05 15.95
C GLY A 118 -5.13 17.19 14.75
N LEU A 119 -3.92 17.40 14.30
CA LEU A 119 -3.23 16.59 13.31
C LEU A 119 -2.29 15.65 14.06
N ALA A 120 -2.54 14.37 13.93
CA ALA A 120 -1.63 13.36 14.40
C ALA A 120 -0.24 13.63 13.78
N MET A 121 0.71 14.05 14.59
CA MET A 121 2.10 14.18 14.15
C MET A 121 2.67 12.79 13.96
N LEU A 122 2.50 12.28 12.73
CA LEU A 122 3.10 11.05 12.32
C LEU A 122 4.62 11.19 12.37
N ASN A 123 5.27 10.37 13.18
CA ASN A 123 6.73 10.29 13.10
C ASN A 123 7.12 9.52 11.84
N ARG A 124 7.37 10.26 10.74
CA ARG A 124 7.74 9.71 9.44
C ARG A 124 8.91 8.72 9.52
N LYS A 125 9.77 8.83 10.54
CA LYS A 125 10.90 7.91 10.77
C LYS A 125 10.49 6.46 11.04
N HIS A 126 9.25 6.22 11.43
CA HIS A 126 8.73 4.86 11.66
C HIS A 126 8.02 4.29 10.43
N VAL A 127 7.75 5.10 9.42
CA VAL A 127 7.14 4.64 8.17
C VAL A 127 8.22 4.10 7.24
N HIS A 128 8.04 2.87 6.80
CA HIS A 128 8.90 2.20 5.83
C HIS A 128 8.07 1.35 4.86
N SER A 129 8.68 0.80 3.82
CA SER A 129 8.00 0.06 2.76
C SER A 129 7.04 -1.02 3.27
N GLY A 130 7.43 -1.78 4.27
CA GLY A 130 6.58 -2.87 4.79
C GLY A 130 5.43 -2.45 5.73
N ASN A 131 5.23 -1.16 6.04
CA ASN A 131 4.22 -0.73 7.01
C ASN A 131 3.44 0.55 6.67
N TYR A 132 3.77 1.23 5.57
CA TYR A 132 3.18 2.53 5.25
C TYR A 132 1.65 2.48 5.13
N LEU A 133 1.09 1.35 4.66
CA LEU A 133 -0.37 1.14 4.60
C LEU A 133 -1.00 1.13 5.99
N THR A 134 -0.34 0.51 6.97
CA THR A 134 -0.81 0.53 8.36
C THR A 134 -0.91 1.96 8.89
N PHE A 135 0.10 2.79 8.61
CA PHE A 135 0.08 4.19 8.98
C PHE A 135 -1.01 4.99 8.26
N ALA A 136 -1.21 4.76 6.96
CA ALA A 136 -2.27 5.41 6.20
C ALA A 136 -3.67 5.06 6.72
N ILE A 137 -3.88 3.79 7.11
CA ILE A 137 -5.12 3.34 7.77
C ILE A 137 -5.27 4.03 9.14
N ALA A 138 -4.21 4.10 9.94
CA ALA A 138 -4.25 4.78 11.24
C ALA A 138 -4.59 6.27 11.10
N CYS A 139 -4.09 6.93 10.05
CA CYS A 139 -4.43 8.32 9.71
C CYS A 139 -5.90 8.48 9.25
N GLY A 140 -6.62 7.40 8.98
CA GLY A 140 -7.97 7.45 8.45
C GLY A 140 -8.04 7.82 6.96
N TRP A 141 -6.97 7.62 6.21
CA TRP A 141 -6.92 7.97 4.80
C TRP A 141 -7.57 6.95 3.89
N ILE A 142 -7.66 5.68 4.31
CA ILE A 142 -8.11 4.56 3.49
C ILE A 142 -9.57 4.21 3.83
N ALA A 143 -10.43 4.24 2.82
CA ALA A 143 -11.83 3.82 2.90
C ALA A 143 -11.99 2.31 2.77
N SER A 144 -11.21 1.70 1.86
CA SER A 144 -11.14 0.25 1.63
C SER A 144 -9.80 -0.13 1.02
N LEU A 145 -9.33 -1.33 1.31
CA LEU A 145 -8.08 -1.87 0.80
C LEU A 145 -8.31 -3.22 0.14
N VAL A 146 -7.91 -3.34 -1.12
CA VAL A 146 -7.81 -4.64 -1.81
C VAL A 146 -6.34 -4.93 -2.06
N TRP A 147 -5.80 -5.98 -1.43
CA TRP A 147 -4.47 -6.46 -1.73
C TRP A 147 -4.52 -7.54 -2.81
N VAL A 148 -3.71 -7.37 -3.84
CA VAL A 148 -3.57 -8.29 -4.97
C VAL A 148 -2.17 -8.89 -4.96
N PRO A 149 -1.94 -10.00 -4.23
CA PRO A 149 -0.64 -10.63 -4.13
C PRO A 149 -0.24 -11.39 -5.40
N LEU A 150 1.06 -11.43 -5.67
CA LEU A 150 1.64 -12.30 -6.70
C LEU A 150 1.35 -13.77 -6.38
N ARG A 151 1.62 -14.19 -5.15
CA ARG A 151 1.27 -15.50 -4.62
C ARG A 151 0.50 -15.34 -3.31
N LYS A 152 -0.42 -16.27 -3.03
CA LYS A 152 -1.14 -16.28 -1.76
C LYS A 152 -0.16 -16.63 -0.62
N HIS A 153 0.54 -15.65 -0.14
CA HIS A 153 1.48 -15.78 0.96
C HIS A 153 0.93 -15.02 2.17
N LEU A 154 0.47 -15.73 3.19
CA LEU A 154 -0.10 -15.13 4.41
C LEU A 154 0.97 -14.78 5.46
N LYS A 155 2.27 -14.97 5.16
CA LYS A 155 3.35 -14.54 6.05
C LYS A 155 3.46 -13.02 5.98
N GLY A 156 3.51 -12.37 7.12
CA GLY A 156 3.60 -10.90 7.19
C GLY A 156 2.27 -10.19 7.33
N LEU A 157 1.13 -10.87 7.12
CA LEU A 157 -0.14 -10.29 7.53
C LEU A 157 -0.19 -10.24 9.06
N PRO A 158 -0.48 -9.07 9.63
CA PRO A 158 -0.75 -8.98 11.05
C PRO A 158 -1.91 -9.91 11.39
N LYS A 159 -1.79 -10.61 12.49
CA LYS A 159 -2.94 -11.31 13.09
C LYS A 159 -3.80 -10.24 13.78
N TRP A 160 -4.58 -9.53 12.98
CA TRP A 160 -5.60 -8.63 13.50
C TRP A 160 -6.59 -9.49 14.29
N ASP A 161 -6.46 -9.54 15.63
CA ASP A 161 -7.29 -10.33 16.54
C ASP A 161 -7.37 -11.84 16.25
N GLY A 162 -6.29 -12.45 15.81
CA GLY A 162 -6.18 -13.90 15.74
C GLY A 162 -6.72 -14.54 14.46
N ASP A 163 -7.40 -13.83 13.59
CA ASP A 163 -7.83 -14.36 12.30
C ASP A 163 -7.33 -13.51 11.13
N ALA A 164 -6.33 -14.02 10.40
CA ALA A 164 -5.85 -13.46 9.14
C ALA A 164 -6.90 -13.49 8.00
N ARG A 165 -8.13 -13.85 8.31
CA ARG A 165 -9.28 -13.94 7.40
C ARG A 165 -10.33 -12.87 7.69
N SER A 166 -10.07 -11.93 8.63
CA SER A 166 -11.02 -10.85 8.83
C SER A 166 -11.09 -10.00 7.58
N ASP A 167 -12.28 -9.80 7.03
CA ASP A 167 -12.56 -8.88 5.93
C ASP A 167 -12.43 -7.41 6.38
N LEU A 168 -11.75 -7.16 7.50
CA LEU A 168 -11.71 -5.87 8.18
C LEU A 168 -10.39 -5.67 8.92
N ILE A 169 -9.73 -4.55 8.67
CA ILE A 169 -8.58 -4.08 9.44
C ILE A 169 -9.06 -3.11 10.51
N GLN A 170 -8.83 -3.43 11.78
CA GLN A 170 -9.25 -2.59 12.91
C GLN A 170 -8.12 -2.36 13.90
N PHE A 171 -7.95 -1.11 14.31
CA PHE A 171 -7.11 -0.77 15.45
C PHE A 171 -7.88 -0.84 16.76
N LYS A 172 -7.17 -1.11 17.84
CA LYS A 172 -7.69 -0.95 19.20
C LYS A 172 -7.61 0.52 19.61
N LYS A 173 -8.60 0.98 20.36
CA LYS A 173 -8.62 2.30 20.99
C LYS A 173 -8.51 2.17 22.51
N ARG A 174 -7.86 3.14 23.12
CA ARG A 174 -7.88 3.30 24.58
C ARG A 174 -9.02 4.23 24.97
N LYS A 175 -9.65 3.97 26.11
CA LYS A 175 -10.71 4.80 26.69
C LYS A 175 -10.20 5.47 27.96
N GLY A 176 -10.39 6.78 28.05
CA GLY A 176 -10.12 7.60 29.25
C GLY A 176 -9.04 8.65 29.02
N GLU A 177 -8.90 9.51 30.02
CA GLU A 177 -7.85 10.53 30.13
C GLU A 177 -6.74 10.00 31.04
N GLY A 178 -5.49 10.12 30.63
CA GLY A 178 -4.33 9.70 31.40
C GLY A 178 -3.17 9.24 30.54
N PRO A 179 -2.03 8.88 31.13
CA PRO A 179 -0.90 8.33 30.40
C PRO A 179 -1.34 7.10 29.57
N ILE A 180 -0.94 7.06 28.31
CA ILE A 180 -1.35 6.00 27.35
C ILE A 180 -1.10 4.59 27.91
N GLN A 181 -0.06 4.42 28.72
CA GLN A 181 0.34 3.13 29.29
C GLN A 181 -0.64 2.59 30.36
N ASP A 182 -1.38 3.46 31.03
CA ASP A 182 -2.23 3.10 32.17
C ASP A 182 -3.71 2.98 31.80
N LEU A 183 -4.07 3.30 30.56
CA LEU A 183 -5.45 3.25 30.12
C LEU A 183 -5.84 1.87 29.60
N PRO A 184 -7.00 1.31 30.01
CA PRO A 184 -7.48 0.06 29.50
C PRO A 184 -7.82 0.16 28.01
N VAL A 185 -7.55 -0.88 27.25
CA VAL A 185 -8.01 -1.02 25.87
C VAL A 185 -9.48 -1.43 25.90
N VAL A 186 -10.38 -0.60 25.41
CA VAL A 186 -11.83 -0.79 25.63
C VAL A 186 -12.64 -0.86 24.32
N GLU A 187 -12.16 -0.27 23.23
CA GLU A 187 -12.91 -0.18 21.98
C GLU A 187 -12.02 -0.50 20.77
N ARG A 188 -12.68 -0.99 19.70
CA ARG A 188 -12.08 -1.07 18.38
C ARG A 188 -12.45 0.17 17.57
N ASP A 189 -11.52 0.62 16.72
CA ASP A 189 -11.82 1.68 15.77
C ASP A 189 -12.82 1.20 14.71
N THR A 190 -13.46 2.13 13.99
CA THR A 190 -14.14 1.80 12.75
C THR A 190 -13.15 1.10 11.83
N GLY A 191 -13.47 -0.14 11.42
CA GLY A 191 -12.56 -0.91 10.60
C GLY A 191 -12.53 -0.43 9.16
N VAL A 192 -11.43 -0.71 8.49
CA VAL A 192 -11.27 -0.54 7.05
C VAL A 192 -11.58 -1.88 6.37
N PRO A 193 -12.56 -1.96 5.47
CA PRO A 193 -12.82 -3.14 4.66
C PRO A 193 -11.53 -3.60 3.96
N PHE A 194 -11.19 -4.88 4.12
CA PHE A 194 -9.98 -5.46 3.59
C PHE A 194 -10.28 -6.74 2.81
N LYS A 195 -9.72 -6.85 1.61
CA LYS A 195 -9.89 -8.02 0.77
C LYS A 195 -8.58 -8.46 0.16
N ILE A 196 -8.29 -9.76 0.22
CA ILE A 196 -7.17 -10.37 -0.50
C ILE A 196 -7.74 -11.02 -1.76
N LEU A 197 -7.28 -10.56 -2.91
CA LEU A 197 -7.75 -11.07 -4.20
C LEU A 197 -6.55 -11.54 -5.03
N PRO A 198 -6.35 -12.86 -5.21
CA PRO A 198 -5.26 -13.39 -6.02
C PRO A 198 -5.23 -12.76 -7.42
N TRP A 199 -4.06 -12.39 -7.93
CA TRP A 199 -3.91 -11.63 -9.17
C TRP A 199 -4.63 -12.26 -10.39
N HIS A 200 -4.66 -13.58 -10.47
CA HIS A 200 -5.34 -14.29 -11.57
C HIS A 200 -6.89 -14.19 -11.48
N LYS A 201 -7.44 -13.82 -10.31
CA LYS A 201 -8.86 -13.53 -10.09
C LYS A 201 -9.18 -12.04 -10.06
N PHE A 202 -8.14 -11.22 -9.92
CA PHE A 202 -8.32 -9.77 -9.93
C PHE A 202 -8.67 -9.29 -11.34
N ARG A 203 -9.70 -8.49 -11.42
CA ARG A 203 -10.08 -7.70 -12.60
C ARG A 203 -10.95 -6.54 -12.14
N THR A 204 -10.73 -5.38 -12.69
CA THR A 204 -11.60 -4.22 -12.53
C THR A 204 -11.97 -3.65 -13.89
N SER A 205 -13.18 -3.11 -14.02
CA SER A 205 -13.59 -2.29 -15.16
C SER A 205 -13.69 -0.81 -14.77
N GLU A 206 -13.45 -0.49 -13.52
CA GLU A 206 -13.52 0.87 -13.01
C GLU A 206 -12.17 1.56 -13.17
N THR A 207 -12.22 2.84 -13.50
CA THR A 207 -11.05 3.69 -13.69
C THR A 207 -10.40 4.05 -12.37
N PHE A 208 -9.10 4.27 -12.40
CA PHE A 208 -8.34 4.88 -11.32
C PHE A 208 -8.22 6.38 -11.52
N ASP A 209 -8.26 7.13 -10.42
CA ASP A 209 -8.05 8.56 -10.43
C ASP A 209 -6.54 8.89 -10.32
N TYR A 210 -5.79 8.02 -9.61
CA TYR A 210 -4.34 8.14 -9.42
C TYR A 210 -3.65 6.78 -9.44
N ILE A 211 -2.37 6.81 -9.82
CA ILE A 211 -1.44 5.67 -9.70
C ILE A 211 -0.22 6.10 -8.90
N ALA A 212 0.22 5.27 -7.96
CA ALA A 212 1.58 5.28 -7.45
C ALA A 212 2.29 4.02 -7.94
N PHE A 213 3.54 4.17 -8.35
CA PHE A 213 4.37 3.07 -8.80
C PHE A 213 5.70 3.07 -8.07
N SER A 214 5.99 2.01 -7.32
CA SER A 214 7.25 1.83 -6.62
C SER A 214 8.22 0.98 -7.44
N ARG A 215 9.48 1.43 -7.52
CA ARG A 215 10.56 0.71 -8.20
C ARG A 215 11.14 -0.40 -7.32
N SER A 216 11.11 -0.22 -6.02
CA SER A 216 11.55 -1.17 -4.98
C SER A 216 12.86 -1.91 -5.31
N PRO A 217 13.99 -1.19 -5.52
CA PRO A 217 15.23 -1.80 -6.02
C PRO A 217 15.77 -2.89 -5.09
N ASN A 218 15.54 -2.78 -3.78
CA ASN A 218 15.97 -3.80 -2.82
C ASN A 218 15.18 -5.11 -2.90
N PHE A 219 14.07 -5.13 -3.64
CA PHE A 219 13.17 -6.27 -3.81
C PHE A 219 13.08 -6.71 -5.27
N THR A 220 13.94 -6.18 -6.15
CA THR A 220 13.93 -6.49 -7.59
C THR A 220 15.34 -6.73 -8.12
N PRO A 221 15.54 -7.63 -9.10
CA PRO A 221 16.79 -7.75 -9.83
C PRO A 221 16.96 -6.58 -10.81
N PRO A 222 18.19 -6.26 -11.25
CA PRO A 222 18.45 -5.18 -12.22
C PRO A 222 17.64 -5.30 -13.51
N GLU A 223 17.38 -6.52 -13.97
CA GLU A 223 16.62 -6.81 -15.20
C GLU A 223 15.18 -6.30 -15.12
N SER A 224 14.62 -6.11 -13.92
CA SER A 224 13.29 -5.55 -13.73
C SER A 224 13.18 -4.09 -14.18
N ASP A 225 14.30 -3.38 -14.27
CA ASP A 225 14.31 -1.96 -14.65
C ASP A 225 13.80 -1.75 -16.09
N GLU A 226 13.87 -2.78 -16.95
CA GLU A 226 13.29 -2.76 -18.30
C GLU A 226 11.75 -2.65 -18.28
N LEU A 227 11.10 -3.01 -17.18
CA LEU A 227 9.65 -2.92 -17.01
C LEU A 227 9.19 -1.51 -16.58
N ILE A 228 10.09 -0.70 -16.01
CA ILE A 228 9.75 0.64 -15.52
C ILE A 228 9.11 1.51 -16.60
N PRO A 229 9.76 1.72 -17.78
CA PRO A 229 9.16 2.55 -18.83
C PRO A 229 7.83 1.97 -19.37
N ILE A 230 7.61 0.66 -19.21
CA ILE A 230 6.35 0.03 -19.61
C ILE A 230 5.22 0.46 -18.68
N VAL A 231 5.45 0.40 -17.36
CA VAL A 231 4.45 0.82 -16.37
C VAL A 231 4.22 2.33 -16.47
N GLU A 232 5.30 3.11 -16.56
CA GLU A 232 5.23 4.57 -16.70
C GLU A 232 4.49 5.04 -17.96
N GLY A 233 4.44 4.21 -19.01
CA GLY A 233 3.65 4.48 -20.21
C GLY A 233 2.14 4.59 -19.96
N TYR A 234 1.64 4.09 -18.84
CA TYR A 234 0.24 4.22 -18.41
C TYR A 234 0.00 5.38 -17.42
N MET A 235 1.05 6.15 -17.14
CA MET A 235 1.03 7.20 -16.14
C MET A 235 1.35 8.57 -16.74
N ARG A 236 0.69 9.59 -16.25
CA ARG A 236 1.08 10.98 -16.42
C ARG A 236 1.69 11.47 -15.10
N GLN A 237 3.01 11.62 -15.08
CA GLN A 237 3.75 12.04 -13.89
C GLN A 237 3.30 13.42 -13.38
N ILE A 238 3.11 13.55 -12.06
CA ILE A 238 2.71 14.79 -11.36
C ILE A 238 3.57 15.02 -10.11
#